data_dc43de72b49deb9038cb102f5be80109
#
_entry.id   dc43de72b49deb9038cb102f5be80109
#
_cell.length_a   1.000
_cell.length_b   1.000
_cell.length_c   1.000
_cell.angle_alpha   90.00
_cell.angle_beta   90.00
_cell.angle_gamma   90.00
#
_symmetry.space_group_name_H-M   'P 1'
#
loop_
_entity.id
_entity.type
_entity.pdbx_description
1 polymer ?
#
loop_
_entity_poly.entity_id
_entity_poly.type
_entity_poly.pdbx_seq_one_letter_code
_entity_poly.pdbx_strand_id
1 'polypeptide(L)'
;LAQAARAGQARSLPRVGSRKEFMDTLYDMNRPPKGRKPGGGLRGRFTELQTYIMERHGPFGQGRGKKASWDVENTGVDDIKILTMRPGRHNEQLQFYVDAADKRYLLFHTDKPAEGANAAIEALVQDGTHRLDHAWFHSGLMERWARGHGSELGGYAINHGGLLRERDVTLKMEVSGTEAGRLHRSLSQIQGNGGTMSHEAIEVSRGSKAPDGHVKVRISNTGYFSIKRGRSIQDHLHIVGDCKDEYAGMVASVEKRRMGITLRGGSRTYGGNPIEITYPRVEGLGRFVDTMFRATPPFRLWGIRIKREDGYYSVPAVDLHGGSPIDFEITPEFMRVYTRKGGCGNTILRLLTNLQVHYSASARCEGLEP
;
A
#
# COMPACT_ATOMS: atom_id res chain seq x y z
N LEU A 1 40.85 -0.56 -16.46
CA LEU A 1 40.29 -0.63 -15.10
C LEU A 1 39.84 0.74 -14.57
N ALA A 2 40.44 1.87 -14.97
CA ALA A 2 40.06 3.22 -14.48
C ALA A 2 38.78 3.80 -15.11
N GLN A 3 38.26 3.27 -16.22
CA GLN A 3 37.02 3.73 -16.87
C GLN A 3 35.76 3.04 -16.32
N ALA A 4 35.87 1.89 -15.65
CA ALA A 4 34.73 1.20 -15.04
C ALA A 4 34.30 1.82 -13.69
N ALA A 5 35.18 2.58 -13.04
CA ALA A 5 34.91 3.20 -11.71
C ALA A 5 34.05 4.49 -11.78
N ARG A 6 33.79 5.04 -12.98
CA ARG A 6 32.98 6.28 -13.14
C ARG A 6 31.48 6.03 -13.37
N ALA A 7 31.04 4.79 -13.46
CA ALA A 7 29.63 4.43 -13.73
C ALA A 7 28.73 4.34 -12.50
N GLY A 8 29.22 4.63 -11.32
CA GLY A 8 28.52 4.37 -10.04
C GLY A 8 28.27 5.55 -9.10
N GLN A 9 28.52 6.79 -9.52
CA GLN A 9 28.07 7.91 -8.68
C GLN A 9 26.57 8.09 -8.86
N ALA A 10 25.78 7.64 -7.89
CA ALA A 10 24.35 7.91 -7.81
C ALA A 10 24.13 9.44 -7.93
N ARG A 11 23.50 9.85 -9.03
CA ARG A 11 23.21 11.27 -9.29
C ARG A 11 22.27 11.74 -8.19
N SER A 12 22.66 12.72 -7.39
CA SER A 12 21.79 13.31 -6.37
C SER A 12 20.61 14.01 -7.03
N LEU A 13 19.41 13.91 -6.40
CA LEU A 13 18.23 14.63 -6.85
C LEU A 13 18.49 16.15 -6.76
N PRO A 14 18.16 16.92 -7.81
CA PRO A 14 18.30 18.37 -7.78
C PRO A 14 17.33 18.99 -6.78
N ARG A 15 17.73 20.10 -6.16
CA ARG A 15 16.81 20.93 -5.38
C ARG A 15 15.91 21.69 -6.35
N VAL A 16 14.61 21.65 -6.09
CA VAL A 16 13.60 22.35 -6.89
C VAL A 16 13.19 23.65 -6.19
N GLY A 17 13.02 24.72 -6.95
CA GLY A 17 12.64 26.05 -6.45
C GLY A 17 11.16 26.39 -6.67
N SER A 18 10.44 25.58 -7.46
CA SER A 18 9.03 25.77 -7.75
C SER A 18 8.31 24.44 -8.02
N ARG A 19 6.97 24.46 -7.90
CA ARG A 19 6.13 23.30 -8.30
C ARG A 19 6.30 22.94 -9.78
N LYS A 20 6.49 23.92 -10.65
CA LYS A 20 6.74 23.68 -12.07
C LYS A 20 8.06 22.91 -12.27
N GLU A 21 9.12 23.38 -11.64
CA GLU A 21 10.44 22.71 -11.72
C GLU A 21 10.39 21.29 -11.13
N PHE A 22 9.62 21.07 -10.07
CA PHE A 22 9.36 19.75 -9.54
C PHE A 22 8.69 18.84 -10.58
N MET A 23 7.64 19.32 -11.26
CA MET A 23 6.96 18.56 -12.32
C MET A 23 7.89 18.25 -13.50
N ASP A 24 8.69 19.23 -13.93
CA ASP A 24 9.67 19.05 -14.99
C ASP A 24 10.72 17.99 -14.59
N THR A 25 11.14 17.98 -13.33
CA THR A 25 12.06 16.99 -12.78
C THR A 25 11.47 15.58 -12.79
N LEU A 26 10.21 15.41 -12.36
CA LEU A 26 9.52 14.11 -12.44
C LEU A 26 9.41 13.62 -13.89
N TYR A 27 9.16 14.53 -14.83
CA TYR A 27 9.14 14.21 -16.25
C TYR A 27 10.52 13.72 -16.73
N ASP A 28 11.60 14.37 -16.31
CA ASP A 28 12.97 13.96 -16.63
C ASP A 28 13.35 12.60 -16.00
N MET A 29 12.87 12.31 -14.80
CA MET A 29 13.04 11.00 -14.14
C MET A 29 12.39 9.86 -14.93
N ASN A 30 11.31 10.13 -15.68
CA ASN A 30 10.62 9.13 -16.51
C ASN A 30 11.14 9.05 -17.95
N ARG A 31 12.29 9.68 -18.28
CA ARG A 31 12.88 9.62 -19.61
C ARG A 31 13.74 8.37 -19.77
N PRO A 32 13.65 7.70 -20.95
CA PRO A 32 14.60 6.65 -21.27
C PRO A 32 16.01 7.24 -21.36
N PRO A 33 17.05 6.50 -20.93
CA PRO A 33 18.43 6.96 -21.05
C PRO A 33 18.77 7.29 -22.50
N LYS A 34 19.42 8.45 -22.72
CA LYS A 34 19.84 8.93 -24.05
C LYS A 34 20.68 7.84 -24.75
N GLY A 35 20.32 7.49 -25.98
CA GLY A 35 21.10 6.60 -26.85
C GLY A 35 20.53 5.22 -27.13
N ARG A 36 19.37 4.84 -26.57
CA ARG A 36 18.71 3.58 -26.94
C ARG A 36 17.57 3.79 -27.92
N LYS A 37 17.65 3.07 -29.06
CA LYS A 37 16.56 3.04 -30.06
C LYS A 37 15.34 2.32 -29.46
N PRO A 38 14.11 2.85 -29.67
CA PRO A 38 12.90 2.10 -29.34
C PRO A 38 12.83 0.83 -30.20
N GLY A 39 12.76 -0.34 -29.62
CA GLY A 39 12.51 -1.58 -30.37
C GLY A 39 13.58 -2.67 -30.32
N GLY A 40 14.71 -2.46 -29.65
CA GLY A 40 15.68 -3.53 -29.38
C GLY A 40 15.20 -4.41 -28.24
N GLY A 41 14.68 -5.59 -28.56
CA GLY A 41 14.31 -6.61 -27.57
C GLY A 41 15.51 -6.96 -26.68
N LEU A 42 15.24 -7.10 -25.42
CA LEU A 42 16.01 -7.51 -24.25
C LEU A 42 16.12 -6.39 -23.21
N ARG A 43 15.26 -6.51 -22.20
CA ARG A 43 15.42 -6.09 -20.78
C ARG A 43 16.49 -5.03 -20.48
N GLY A 44 16.44 -3.90 -21.14
CA GLY A 44 17.12 -2.72 -20.66
C GLY A 44 16.24 -2.06 -19.61
N ARG A 45 16.69 -2.00 -18.37
CA ARG A 45 16.00 -1.35 -17.26
C ARG A 45 15.77 0.12 -17.64
N PHE A 46 14.56 0.45 -18.07
CA PHE A 46 14.12 1.85 -18.08
C PHE A 46 14.02 2.27 -16.61
N THR A 47 14.51 3.45 -16.30
CA THR A 47 14.18 4.09 -15.02
C THR A 47 12.72 4.52 -15.13
N GLU A 48 11.83 3.73 -14.54
CA GLU A 48 10.39 4.02 -14.49
C GLU A 48 10.14 4.86 -13.25
N LEU A 49 9.46 6.00 -13.40
CA LEU A 49 9.04 6.76 -12.24
C LEU A 49 8.15 5.89 -11.36
N GLN A 50 8.50 5.86 -10.09
CA GLN A 50 7.79 5.14 -9.05
C GLN A 50 7.23 6.13 -8.04
N THR A 51 6.01 5.88 -7.59
CA THR A 51 5.33 6.69 -6.59
C THR A 51 4.75 5.78 -5.50
N TYR A 52 4.90 6.18 -4.24
CA TYR A 52 4.33 5.48 -3.10
C TYR A 52 3.40 6.43 -2.35
N ILE A 53 2.22 5.97 -2.00
CA ILE A 53 1.33 6.65 -1.07
C ILE A 53 1.61 6.10 0.32
N MET A 54 2.05 6.98 1.21
CA MET A 54 2.38 6.63 2.60
C MET A 54 1.50 7.43 3.56
N GLU A 55 0.80 6.74 4.44
CA GLU A 55 0.09 7.39 5.53
C GLU A 55 1.03 7.70 6.68
N ARG A 56 0.90 8.88 7.30
CA ARG A 56 1.67 9.26 8.47
C ARG A 56 0.80 9.66 9.66
N HIS A 57 1.26 9.32 10.85
CA HIS A 57 0.65 9.71 12.13
C HIS A 57 1.57 10.55 13.03
N GLY A 58 2.72 10.98 12.53
CA GLY A 58 3.70 11.73 13.30
C GLY A 58 4.47 12.74 12.44
N PRO A 59 5.39 13.50 13.03
CA PRO A 59 6.26 14.38 12.27
C PRO A 59 7.15 13.55 11.34
N PHE A 60 7.38 14.07 10.13
CA PHE A 60 8.29 13.49 9.16
C PHE A 60 9.59 14.31 9.15
N GLY A 61 10.71 13.71 9.53
CA GLY A 61 12.01 14.37 9.65
C GLY A 61 13.17 13.39 9.61
N GLN A 62 14.33 13.84 10.04
CA GLN A 62 15.54 13.02 10.13
C GLN A 62 15.38 11.87 11.12
N GLY A 63 16.04 10.75 10.86
CA GLY A 63 16.01 9.62 11.76
C GLY A 63 17.09 8.58 11.50
N ARG A 64 17.26 7.71 12.47
CA ARG A 64 18.15 6.56 12.40
C ARG A 64 17.45 5.35 12.96
N GLY A 65 17.14 4.42 12.09
CA GLY A 65 16.56 3.14 12.45
C GLY A 65 17.58 2.02 12.58
N LYS A 66 17.12 0.85 12.95
CA LYS A 66 17.97 -0.36 13.06
C LYS A 66 18.52 -0.82 11.71
N LYS A 67 17.79 -0.57 10.62
CA LYS A 67 18.11 -1.07 9.28
C LYS A 67 18.62 -0.01 8.30
N ALA A 68 18.34 1.26 8.56
CA ALA A 68 18.73 2.37 7.70
C ALA A 68 18.86 3.68 8.51
N SER A 69 19.62 4.62 7.97
CA SER A 69 19.56 6.02 8.38
C SER A 69 19.01 6.85 7.25
N TRP A 70 18.36 7.96 7.57
CA TRP A 70 17.79 8.85 6.58
C TRP A 70 17.88 10.31 7.02
N ASP A 71 18.04 11.16 6.03
CA ASP A 71 18.04 12.60 6.16
C ASP A 71 16.89 13.19 5.33
N VAL A 72 16.24 14.23 5.84
CA VAL A 72 15.18 14.96 5.14
C VAL A 72 15.63 16.40 4.96
N GLU A 73 15.78 16.81 3.71
CA GLU A 73 16.15 18.17 3.32
C GLU A 73 14.95 18.91 2.74
N ASN A 74 14.82 20.19 3.09
CA ASN A 74 13.86 21.07 2.45
C ASN A 74 14.35 21.47 1.05
N THR A 75 13.40 21.65 0.14
CA THR A 75 13.64 22.27 -1.17
C THR A 75 13.26 23.74 -1.13
N GLY A 76 13.25 24.43 -2.28
CA GLY A 76 12.68 25.78 -2.40
C GLY A 76 11.15 25.81 -2.41
N VAL A 77 10.50 24.65 -2.27
CA VAL A 77 9.03 24.50 -2.19
C VAL A 77 8.70 23.90 -0.83
N ASP A 78 7.88 24.57 -0.04
CA ASP A 78 7.62 24.24 1.37
C ASP A 78 7.15 22.80 1.61
N ASP A 79 6.35 22.29 0.71
CA ASP A 79 5.73 20.96 0.79
C ASP A 79 6.47 19.88 -0.02
N ILE A 80 7.57 20.21 -0.69
CA ILE A 80 8.44 19.26 -1.37
C ILE A 80 9.75 19.11 -0.60
N LYS A 81 10.08 17.87 -0.25
CA LYS A 81 11.30 17.53 0.48
C LYS A 81 12.10 16.49 -0.29
N ILE A 82 13.39 16.39 0.00
CA ILE A 82 14.26 15.31 -0.48
C ILE A 82 14.56 14.41 0.72
N LEU A 83 14.13 13.16 0.63
CA LEU A 83 14.51 12.11 1.55
C LEU A 83 15.71 11.37 0.98
N THR A 84 16.78 11.30 1.75
CA THR A 84 17.99 10.54 1.44
C THR A 84 18.12 9.38 2.41
N MET A 85 18.08 8.15 1.91
CA MET A 85 18.23 6.93 2.70
C MET A 85 19.56 6.26 2.47
N ARG A 86 20.17 5.75 3.54
CA ARG A 86 21.39 4.95 3.53
C ARG A 86 21.09 3.59 4.17
N PRO A 87 20.84 2.54 3.37
CA PRO A 87 20.67 1.19 3.89
C PRO A 87 21.95 0.71 4.58
N GLY A 88 21.83 0.10 5.76
CA GLY A 88 22.97 -0.27 6.58
C GLY A 88 23.92 -1.34 6.00
N ARG A 89 23.54 -2.01 4.91
CA ARG A 89 24.34 -3.06 4.26
C ARG A 89 24.74 -2.76 2.82
N HIS A 90 24.20 -1.71 2.23
CA HIS A 90 24.49 -1.31 0.85
C HIS A 90 25.03 0.11 0.85
N ASN A 91 26.14 0.34 0.17
CA ASN A 91 26.74 1.68 0.01
C ASN A 91 25.94 2.59 -0.93
N GLU A 92 24.85 2.09 -1.50
CA GLU A 92 24.06 2.84 -2.47
C GLU A 92 23.03 3.70 -1.77
N GLN A 93 23.19 5.00 -1.91
CA GLN A 93 22.29 6.01 -1.39
C GLN A 93 21.04 6.06 -2.25
N LEU A 94 19.86 5.94 -1.63
CA LEU A 94 18.56 6.06 -2.27
C LEU A 94 17.94 7.41 -1.96
N GLN A 95 17.39 8.06 -2.96
CA GLN A 95 16.74 9.36 -2.81
C GLN A 95 15.31 9.33 -3.35
N PHE A 96 14.44 10.07 -2.65
CA PHE A 96 13.05 10.27 -3.00
C PHE A 96 12.71 11.75 -2.91
N TYR A 97 11.92 12.26 -3.86
CA TYR A 97 11.13 13.43 -3.58
C TYR A 97 9.92 13.02 -2.73
N VAL A 98 9.63 13.81 -1.72
CA VAL A 98 8.47 13.61 -0.86
C VAL A 98 7.56 14.82 -1.01
N ASP A 99 6.41 14.63 -1.66
CA ASP A 99 5.33 15.61 -1.67
C ASP A 99 4.51 15.46 -0.39
N ALA A 100 4.55 16.49 0.44
CA ALA A 100 3.91 16.58 1.74
C ALA A 100 2.78 17.63 1.77
N ALA A 101 2.21 17.98 0.60
CA ALA A 101 1.08 18.89 0.50
C ALA A 101 -0.13 18.38 1.30
N ASP A 102 -0.34 17.07 1.31
CA ASP A 102 -1.30 16.43 2.21
C ASP A 102 -0.64 16.18 3.57
N LYS A 103 -1.32 16.62 4.65
CA LYS A 103 -0.79 16.45 6.01
C LYS A 103 -0.76 14.99 6.48
N ARG A 104 -1.57 14.12 5.90
CA ARG A 104 -1.71 12.74 6.28
C ARG A 104 -1.09 11.77 5.27
N TYR A 105 -1.23 12.05 3.98
CA TYR A 105 -0.78 11.18 2.91
C TYR A 105 0.39 11.81 2.17
N LEU A 106 1.57 11.23 2.34
CA LEU A 106 2.79 11.65 1.66
C LEU A 106 2.95 10.87 0.35
N LEU A 107 3.41 11.55 -0.71
CA LEU A 107 3.77 10.89 -1.96
C LEU A 107 5.29 10.85 -2.09
N PHE A 108 5.84 9.66 -2.19
CA PHE A 108 7.28 9.44 -2.37
C PHE A 108 7.55 9.09 -3.83
N HIS A 109 8.38 9.88 -4.51
CA HIS A 109 8.71 9.72 -5.92
C HIS A 109 10.18 9.38 -6.10
N THR A 110 10.49 8.36 -6.92
CA THR A 110 11.87 7.98 -7.23
C THR A 110 11.98 7.35 -8.62
N ASP A 111 13.16 7.47 -9.22
CA ASP A 111 13.55 6.78 -10.47
C ASP A 111 14.43 5.54 -10.20
N LYS A 112 14.64 5.20 -8.94
CA LYS A 112 15.49 4.08 -8.57
C LYS A 112 14.80 2.74 -8.85
N PRO A 113 15.58 1.65 -9.06
CA PRO A 113 15.00 0.32 -9.27
C PRO A 113 14.04 -0.09 -8.15
N ALA A 114 12.90 -0.70 -8.54
CA ALA A 114 11.81 -1.05 -7.62
C ALA A 114 12.27 -1.89 -6.42
N GLU A 115 13.20 -2.82 -6.61
CA GLU A 115 13.72 -3.67 -5.55
C GLU A 115 14.36 -2.85 -4.41
N GLY A 116 15.26 -1.92 -4.75
CA GLY A 116 15.92 -1.06 -3.77
C GLY A 116 14.94 -0.06 -3.15
N ALA A 117 14.07 0.55 -3.96
CA ALA A 117 13.09 1.51 -3.49
C ALA A 117 12.07 0.87 -2.55
N ASN A 118 11.53 -0.32 -2.88
CA ASN A 118 10.61 -1.05 -2.01
C ASN A 118 11.27 -1.45 -0.68
N ALA A 119 12.53 -1.93 -0.72
CA ALA A 119 13.27 -2.27 0.50
C ALA A 119 13.49 -1.04 1.40
N ALA A 120 13.73 0.12 0.81
CA ALA A 120 13.90 1.37 1.54
C ALA A 120 12.59 1.82 2.21
N ILE A 121 11.48 1.83 1.47
CA ILE A 121 10.15 2.16 2.00
C ILE A 121 9.76 1.20 3.12
N GLU A 122 9.97 -0.10 2.93
CA GLU A 122 9.69 -1.12 3.95
C GLU A 122 10.54 -0.89 5.22
N ALA A 123 11.80 -0.48 5.08
CA ALA A 123 12.66 -0.15 6.22
C ALA A 123 12.12 1.07 7.00
N LEU A 124 11.59 2.09 6.31
CA LEU A 124 10.95 3.25 6.95
C LEU A 124 9.68 2.86 7.72
N VAL A 125 8.85 2.00 7.12
CA VAL A 125 7.62 1.52 7.74
C VAL A 125 7.90 0.67 8.98
N GLN A 126 8.91 -0.22 8.90
CA GLN A 126 9.26 -1.12 10.00
C GLN A 126 9.96 -0.42 11.16
N ASP A 127 10.64 0.69 10.91
CA ASP A 127 11.33 1.43 11.96
C ASP A 127 10.38 2.04 13.00
N GLY A 128 9.17 2.42 12.58
CA GLY A 128 8.12 2.97 13.43
C GLY A 128 8.35 4.40 13.94
N THR A 129 9.55 4.97 13.78
CA THR A 129 9.89 6.31 14.30
C THR A 129 8.97 7.40 13.73
N HIS A 130 8.66 7.33 12.45
CA HIS A 130 7.80 8.31 11.77
C HIS A 130 6.33 7.93 11.77
N ARG A 131 5.97 6.78 12.35
CA ARG A 131 4.61 6.23 12.30
C ARG A 131 4.06 6.25 10.88
N LEU A 132 4.90 5.81 9.92
CA LEU A 132 4.52 5.64 8.53
C LEU A 132 3.91 4.24 8.34
N ASP A 133 2.93 4.17 7.46
CA ASP A 133 2.38 2.91 6.96
C ASP A 133 2.05 3.03 5.47
N HIS A 134 1.95 1.92 4.81
CA HIS A 134 1.47 1.85 3.43
C HIS A 134 -0.01 2.27 3.34
N ALA A 135 -0.41 2.78 2.19
CA ALA A 135 -1.82 2.79 1.83
C ALA A 135 -2.21 1.36 1.40
N TRP A 136 -3.18 0.76 2.08
CA TRP A 136 -3.58 -0.62 1.87
C TRP A 136 -4.84 -0.72 1.02
N PHE A 137 -4.67 -1.19 -0.22
CA PHE A 137 -5.76 -1.30 -1.20
C PHE A 137 -6.30 -2.73 -1.21
N HIS A 138 -7.47 -2.92 -0.64
CA HIS A 138 -8.13 -4.23 -0.69
C HIS A 138 -8.60 -4.58 -2.11
N SER A 139 -8.77 -5.87 -2.38
CA SER A 139 -9.05 -6.39 -3.73
C SER A 139 -10.29 -5.77 -4.38
N GLY A 140 -11.37 -5.51 -3.63
CA GLY A 140 -12.57 -4.87 -4.17
C GLY A 140 -12.33 -3.44 -4.66
N LEU A 141 -11.48 -2.66 -3.97
CA LEU A 141 -11.07 -1.32 -4.41
C LEU A 141 -10.25 -1.40 -5.71
N MET A 142 -9.30 -2.32 -5.77
CA MET A 142 -8.48 -2.52 -6.97
C MET A 142 -9.32 -2.99 -8.17
N GLU A 143 -10.29 -3.87 -7.97
CA GLU A 143 -11.24 -4.29 -9.01
C GLU A 143 -12.08 -3.13 -9.52
N ARG A 144 -12.49 -2.21 -8.64
CA ARG A 144 -13.24 -1.01 -9.03
C ARG A 144 -12.38 -0.12 -9.92
N TRP A 145 -11.13 0.11 -9.58
CA TRP A 145 -10.22 0.88 -10.40
C TRP A 145 -9.94 0.21 -11.76
N ALA A 146 -9.82 -1.09 -11.78
CA ALA A 146 -9.68 -1.84 -13.03
C ALA A 146 -10.88 -1.68 -13.98
N ARG A 147 -12.08 -1.40 -13.44
CA ARG A 147 -13.35 -1.24 -14.22
C ARG A 147 -13.75 0.22 -14.48
N GLY A 148 -13.31 1.15 -13.63
CA GLY A 148 -13.95 2.47 -13.49
C GLY A 148 -13.25 3.66 -14.13
N HIS A 149 -11.96 3.63 -14.39
CA HIS A 149 -11.20 4.83 -14.82
C HIS A 149 -11.14 5.03 -16.34
N GLY A 150 -12.10 4.52 -17.11
CA GLY A 150 -12.07 4.61 -18.58
C GLY A 150 -10.87 3.88 -19.18
N SER A 151 -10.28 2.98 -18.41
CA SER A 151 -9.06 2.28 -18.69
C SER A 151 -9.36 0.80 -18.90
N GLU A 152 -8.75 0.22 -19.91
CA GLU A 152 -8.73 -1.23 -20.08
C GLU A 152 -7.76 -1.82 -19.05
N LEU A 153 -8.17 -2.92 -18.38
CA LEU A 153 -7.29 -3.70 -17.52
C LEU A 153 -6.19 -4.33 -18.40
N GLY A 154 -5.00 -3.77 -18.33
CA GLY A 154 -3.86 -4.20 -19.12
C GLY A 154 -3.02 -5.31 -18.48
N GLY A 155 -3.31 -5.65 -17.22
CA GLY A 155 -2.64 -6.72 -16.47
C GLY A 155 -3.09 -6.77 -15.03
N TYR A 156 -2.81 -7.90 -14.38
CA TYR A 156 -3.03 -8.09 -12.95
C TYR A 156 -2.07 -9.12 -12.38
N ALA A 157 -1.77 -8.99 -11.10
CA ALA A 157 -1.07 -9.99 -10.31
C ALA A 157 -1.95 -10.43 -9.15
N ILE A 158 -2.04 -11.74 -8.97
CA ILE A 158 -2.73 -12.39 -7.85
C ILE A 158 -1.66 -12.98 -6.95
N ASN A 159 -1.79 -12.74 -5.66
CA ASN A 159 -0.98 -13.37 -4.65
C ASN A 159 -1.89 -13.96 -3.58
N HIS A 160 -1.73 -15.24 -3.34
CA HIS A 160 -2.42 -15.93 -2.28
C HIS A 160 -1.37 -16.58 -1.40
N GLY A 161 -1.07 -15.93 -0.28
CA GLY A 161 -0.14 -16.42 0.75
C GLY A 161 -0.87 -17.24 1.81
N GLY A 162 -0.32 -18.39 2.18
CA GLY A 162 -0.94 -19.31 3.14
C GLY A 162 -0.69 -18.99 4.62
N LEU A 163 -0.23 -17.79 5.00
CA LEU A 163 0.21 -17.47 6.36
C LEU A 163 -0.81 -17.82 7.46
N LEU A 164 -2.11 -17.63 7.18
CA LEU A 164 -3.21 -17.90 8.11
C LEU A 164 -3.90 -19.24 7.86
N ARG A 165 -3.45 -20.04 6.90
CA ARG A 165 -4.00 -21.36 6.59
C ARG A 165 -3.21 -22.46 7.27
N GLU A 166 -3.83 -23.61 7.46
CA GLU A 166 -3.16 -24.79 8.01
C GLU A 166 -2.12 -25.38 7.04
N ARG A 167 -2.38 -25.25 5.74
CA ARG A 167 -1.46 -25.67 4.67
C ARG A 167 -0.83 -24.44 4.06
N ASP A 168 0.48 -24.43 3.96
CA ASP A 168 1.26 -23.36 3.34
C ASP A 168 1.14 -23.43 1.80
N VAL A 169 -0.06 -23.15 1.32
CA VAL A 169 -0.35 -23.09 -0.12
C VAL A 169 -0.19 -21.66 -0.58
N THR A 170 0.86 -21.39 -1.31
CA THR A 170 1.07 -20.11 -1.96
C THR A 170 0.74 -20.20 -3.45
N LEU A 171 0.00 -19.25 -3.97
CA LEU A 171 -0.27 -19.09 -5.39
C LEU A 171 0.12 -17.67 -5.79
N LYS A 172 1.06 -17.55 -6.73
CA LYS A 172 1.37 -16.28 -7.38
C LYS A 172 1.17 -16.42 -8.87
N MET A 173 0.36 -15.52 -9.46
CA MET A 173 0.10 -15.47 -10.89
C MET A 173 0.19 -14.02 -11.36
N GLU A 174 0.87 -13.80 -12.48
CA GLU A 174 0.94 -12.50 -13.14
C GLU A 174 0.50 -12.64 -14.59
N VAL A 175 -0.44 -11.80 -15.00
CA VAL A 175 -1.02 -11.78 -16.34
C VAL A 175 -0.89 -10.36 -16.88
N SER A 176 -0.40 -10.22 -18.12
CA SER A 176 -0.33 -8.94 -18.81
C SER A 176 -0.66 -9.10 -20.29
N GLY A 177 -1.20 -8.06 -20.91
CA GLY A 177 -1.55 -8.04 -22.31
C GLY A 177 -3.01 -7.65 -22.56
N THR A 178 -3.38 -7.53 -23.83
CA THR A 178 -4.70 -7.06 -24.29
C THR A 178 -5.87 -7.96 -23.82
N GLU A 179 -5.61 -9.24 -23.61
CA GLU A 179 -6.60 -10.24 -23.17
C GLU A 179 -6.71 -10.39 -21.66
N ALA A 180 -5.88 -9.62 -20.89
CA ALA A 180 -5.86 -9.74 -19.43
C ALA A 180 -7.24 -9.49 -18.80
N GLY A 181 -7.98 -8.49 -19.28
CA GLY A 181 -9.32 -8.20 -18.80
C GLY A 181 -10.35 -9.30 -19.09
N ARG A 182 -10.22 -9.99 -20.24
CA ARG A 182 -11.09 -11.13 -20.57
C ARG A 182 -10.80 -12.32 -19.64
N LEU A 183 -9.53 -12.68 -19.48
CA LEU A 183 -9.12 -13.76 -18.61
C LEU A 183 -9.51 -13.49 -17.15
N HIS A 184 -9.35 -12.26 -16.68
CA HIS A 184 -9.78 -11.85 -15.34
C HIS A 184 -11.27 -12.13 -15.12
N ARG A 185 -12.14 -11.71 -16.06
CA ARG A 185 -13.58 -11.97 -15.97
C ARG A 185 -13.91 -13.47 -15.98
N SER A 186 -13.24 -14.25 -16.83
CA SER A 186 -13.46 -15.70 -16.89
C SER A 186 -13.06 -16.40 -15.60
N LEU A 187 -11.92 -16.03 -14.99
CA LEU A 187 -11.48 -16.58 -13.72
C LEU A 187 -12.42 -16.19 -12.57
N SER A 188 -12.92 -14.96 -12.55
CA SER A 188 -13.91 -14.50 -11.55
C SER A 188 -15.22 -15.30 -11.63
N GLN A 189 -15.63 -15.74 -12.84
CA GLN A 189 -16.82 -16.58 -13.04
C GLN A 189 -16.61 -18.02 -12.57
N ILE A 190 -15.42 -18.60 -12.79
CA ILE A 190 -15.09 -19.98 -12.40
C ILE A 190 -15.10 -20.15 -10.88
N GLN A 191 -14.70 -19.12 -10.12
CA GLN A 191 -14.66 -19.19 -8.66
C GLN A 191 -16.04 -19.21 -7.99
N GLY A 192 -17.13 -19.12 -8.77
CA GLY A 192 -18.51 -19.25 -8.33
C GLY A 192 -18.95 -18.15 -7.33
N ASN A 193 -20.21 -17.74 -7.41
CA ASN A 193 -20.90 -16.85 -6.47
C ASN A 193 -20.05 -15.80 -5.71
N GLY A 194 -19.38 -14.91 -6.47
CA GLY A 194 -18.65 -13.79 -5.87
C GLY A 194 -17.23 -14.11 -5.44
N GLY A 195 -16.60 -15.13 -6.02
CA GLY A 195 -15.16 -15.42 -5.81
C GLY A 195 -14.30 -14.22 -6.19
N THR A 196 -13.85 -13.49 -5.19
CA THR A 196 -12.91 -12.37 -5.34
C THR A 196 -11.50 -12.93 -5.48
N MET A 197 -10.72 -12.40 -6.41
CA MET A 197 -9.29 -12.71 -6.48
C MET A 197 -8.52 -11.79 -5.56
N SER A 198 -7.52 -12.34 -4.86
CA SER A 198 -6.60 -11.52 -4.05
C SER A 198 -5.60 -10.80 -4.95
N HIS A 199 -5.88 -9.53 -5.26
CA HIS A 199 -5.01 -8.73 -6.09
C HIS A 199 -3.77 -8.25 -5.33
N GLU A 200 -2.59 -8.62 -5.81
CA GLU A 200 -1.31 -8.01 -5.42
C GLU A 200 -1.09 -6.72 -6.20
N ALA A 201 -1.44 -6.71 -7.49
CA ALA A 201 -1.35 -5.54 -8.34
C ALA A 201 -2.33 -5.60 -9.52
N ILE A 202 -2.66 -4.42 -10.05
CA ILE A 202 -3.38 -4.24 -11.32
C ILE A 202 -2.57 -3.30 -12.23
N GLU A 203 -2.77 -3.39 -13.54
CA GLU A 203 -2.23 -2.45 -14.51
C GLU A 203 -3.38 -1.73 -15.20
N VAL A 204 -3.43 -0.43 -15.05
CA VAL A 204 -4.44 0.45 -15.65
C VAL A 204 -3.81 1.38 -16.66
N SER A 205 -4.56 1.74 -17.69
CA SER A 205 -4.11 2.64 -18.73
C SER A 205 -4.99 3.88 -18.78
N ARG A 206 -4.41 5.07 -18.93
CA ARG A 206 -5.13 6.35 -19.07
C ARG A 206 -4.52 7.20 -20.16
N GLY A 207 -5.30 8.10 -20.73
CA GLY A 207 -4.85 9.09 -21.72
C GLY A 207 -5.24 8.77 -23.15
N SER A 208 -4.81 9.61 -24.09
CA SER A 208 -5.09 9.46 -25.52
C SER A 208 -4.25 8.35 -26.14
N LYS A 209 -4.70 7.79 -27.28
CA LYS A 209 -3.93 6.79 -28.04
C LYS A 209 -2.66 7.37 -28.70
N ALA A 210 -2.40 8.68 -28.56
CA ALA A 210 -1.15 9.29 -29.01
C ALA A 210 0.04 8.76 -28.21
N PRO A 211 1.23 8.56 -28.82
CA PRO A 211 2.38 7.94 -28.16
C PRO A 211 2.82 8.62 -26.85
N ASP A 212 2.67 9.92 -26.76
CA ASP A 212 3.08 10.72 -25.59
C ASP A 212 1.89 11.08 -24.67
N GLY A 213 0.65 10.80 -25.09
CA GLY A 213 -0.59 11.08 -24.35
C GLY A 213 -1.18 9.88 -23.61
N HIS A 214 -0.44 8.77 -23.51
CA HIS A 214 -0.91 7.54 -22.88
C HIS A 214 0.06 7.12 -21.79
N VAL A 215 -0.48 6.71 -20.66
CA VAL A 215 0.30 6.09 -19.58
C VAL A 215 -0.33 4.77 -19.14
N LYS A 216 0.50 3.75 -18.96
CA LYS A 216 0.13 2.49 -18.32
C LYS A 216 0.82 2.43 -16.95
N VAL A 217 0.04 2.32 -15.90
CA VAL A 217 0.52 2.33 -14.51
C VAL A 217 0.18 1.00 -13.86
N ARG A 218 1.17 0.40 -13.18
CA ARG A 218 0.95 -0.71 -12.26
C ARG A 218 0.69 -0.14 -10.87
N ILE A 219 -0.38 -0.59 -10.23
CA ILE A 219 -0.82 -0.20 -8.89
C ILE A 219 -0.75 -1.45 -8.01
N SER A 220 -0.01 -1.42 -6.91
CA SER A 220 0.02 -2.52 -5.94
C SER A 220 -0.97 -2.30 -4.79
N ASN A 221 -1.31 -3.38 -4.11
CA ASN A 221 -2.16 -3.35 -2.92
C ASN A 221 -1.51 -2.66 -1.70
N THR A 222 -0.25 -2.26 -1.80
CA THR A 222 0.50 -1.50 -0.77
C THR A 222 0.73 -0.03 -1.16
N GLY A 223 -0.09 0.52 -2.06
CA GLY A 223 0.02 1.93 -2.44
C GLY A 223 1.26 2.28 -3.26
N TYR A 224 1.84 1.30 -3.95
CA TYR A 224 2.96 1.50 -4.86
C TYR A 224 2.47 1.59 -6.31
N PHE A 225 2.93 2.61 -7.03
CA PHE A 225 2.63 2.89 -8.43
C PHE A 225 3.90 2.91 -9.26
N SER A 226 3.92 2.24 -10.41
CA SER A 226 5.03 2.34 -11.37
C SER A 226 4.52 2.53 -12.78
N ILE A 227 5.14 3.44 -13.53
CA ILE A 227 4.84 3.63 -14.95
C ILE A 227 5.45 2.45 -15.71
N LYS A 228 4.59 1.66 -16.38
CA LYS A 228 5.02 0.53 -17.22
C LYS A 228 5.17 0.91 -18.67
N ARG A 229 4.44 1.92 -19.11
CA ARG A 229 4.49 2.42 -20.49
C ARG A 229 3.96 3.85 -20.56
N GLY A 230 4.50 4.63 -21.48
CA GLY A 230 4.05 6.01 -21.74
C GLY A 230 4.87 7.04 -20.98
N ARG A 231 4.56 8.33 -21.21
CA ARG A 231 5.35 9.45 -20.70
C ARG A 231 4.55 10.50 -19.97
N SER A 232 3.22 10.38 -19.94
CA SER A 232 2.37 11.38 -19.30
C SER A 232 2.50 11.30 -17.78
N ILE A 233 3.38 12.13 -17.22
CA ILE A 233 3.51 12.29 -15.77
C ILE A 233 2.24 12.86 -15.18
N GLN A 234 1.57 13.77 -15.89
CA GLN A 234 0.32 14.36 -15.45
C GLN A 234 -0.77 13.29 -15.27
N ASP A 235 -0.96 12.39 -16.24
CA ASP A 235 -1.93 11.29 -16.13
C ASP A 235 -1.54 10.31 -15.02
N HIS A 236 -0.22 10.03 -14.86
CA HIS A 236 0.26 9.22 -13.73
C HIS A 236 -0.13 9.83 -12.38
N LEU A 237 0.15 11.13 -12.19
CA LEU A 237 -0.17 11.82 -10.93
C LEU A 237 -1.67 11.97 -10.73
N HIS A 238 -2.48 12.11 -11.79
CA HIS A 238 -3.93 12.05 -11.68
C HIS A 238 -4.41 10.69 -11.19
N ILE A 239 -3.88 9.57 -11.74
CA ILE A 239 -4.22 8.22 -11.25
C ILE A 239 -3.84 8.09 -9.76
N VAL A 240 -2.64 8.51 -9.36
CA VAL A 240 -2.19 8.47 -7.97
C VAL A 240 -3.10 9.32 -7.08
N GLY A 241 -3.46 10.52 -7.53
CA GLY A 241 -4.35 11.45 -6.81
C GLY A 241 -5.74 10.86 -6.62
N ASP A 242 -6.37 10.38 -7.69
CA ASP A 242 -7.70 9.76 -7.65
C ASP A 242 -7.72 8.57 -6.66
N CYS A 243 -6.71 7.68 -6.74
CA CYS A 243 -6.57 6.54 -5.82
C CYS A 243 -6.36 6.99 -4.36
N LYS A 244 -5.52 8.02 -4.14
CA LYS A 244 -5.26 8.57 -2.81
C LYS A 244 -6.54 9.16 -2.19
N ASP A 245 -7.30 9.92 -2.96
CA ASP A 245 -8.49 10.60 -2.46
C ASP A 245 -9.61 9.61 -2.15
N GLU A 246 -9.81 8.59 -2.99
CA GLU A 246 -10.77 7.52 -2.72
C GLU A 246 -10.36 6.71 -1.48
N TYR A 247 -9.09 6.37 -1.37
CA TYR A 247 -8.54 5.70 -0.19
C TYR A 247 -8.72 6.51 1.08
N ALA A 248 -8.41 7.81 1.05
CA ALA A 248 -8.59 8.72 2.17
C ALA A 248 -10.06 8.80 2.61
N GLY A 249 -10.99 8.81 1.64
CA GLY A 249 -12.43 8.74 1.90
C GLY A 249 -12.85 7.47 2.63
N MET A 250 -12.30 6.31 2.25
CA MET A 250 -12.56 5.03 2.91
C MET A 250 -12.00 5.02 4.34
N VAL A 251 -10.76 5.46 4.54
CA VAL A 251 -10.15 5.59 5.87
C VAL A 251 -11.02 6.49 6.76
N ALA A 252 -11.45 7.64 6.25
CA ALA A 252 -12.32 8.57 6.99
C ALA A 252 -13.69 7.95 7.32
N SER A 253 -14.26 7.13 6.43
CA SER A 253 -15.51 6.39 6.66
C SER A 253 -15.37 5.38 7.79
N VAL A 254 -14.29 4.61 7.81
CA VAL A 254 -13.95 3.70 8.91
C VAL A 254 -13.82 4.47 10.23
N GLU A 255 -13.13 5.58 10.20
CA GLU A 255 -12.89 6.40 11.40
C GLU A 255 -14.14 7.04 11.98
N LYS A 256 -15.20 7.23 11.22
CA LYS A 256 -16.51 7.70 11.72
C LYS A 256 -17.23 6.65 12.57
N ARG A 257 -16.91 5.36 12.42
CA ARG A 257 -17.53 4.24 13.17
C ARG A 257 -16.93 4.00 14.56
N ARG A 258 -16.11 4.92 15.06
CA ARG A 258 -15.39 4.81 16.32
C ARG A 258 -16.33 4.56 17.50
N MET A 259 -15.88 3.69 18.41
CA MET A 259 -16.53 3.49 19.68
C MET A 259 -16.28 4.70 20.58
N GLY A 260 -17.35 5.33 21.02
CA GLY A 260 -17.33 6.32 22.09
C GLY A 260 -17.58 5.65 23.44
N ILE A 261 -16.79 6.00 24.45
CA ILE A 261 -17.11 5.63 25.83
C ILE A 261 -17.65 6.88 26.51
N THR A 262 -18.91 6.82 26.91
CA THR A 262 -19.53 7.90 27.68
C THR A 262 -19.69 7.43 29.14
N LEU A 263 -19.17 8.21 30.08
CA LEU A 263 -19.39 7.98 31.51
C LEU A 263 -20.64 8.75 31.94
N ARG A 264 -21.68 8.05 32.35
CA ARG A 264 -22.88 8.64 32.96
C ARG A 264 -23.15 7.96 34.30
N GLY A 265 -23.14 8.74 35.37
CA GLY A 265 -23.52 8.24 36.70
C GLY A 265 -22.73 7.05 37.22
N GLY A 266 -21.41 6.96 36.88
CA GLY A 266 -20.54 5.85 37.24
C GLY A 266 -20.63 4.64 36.31
N SER A 267 -21.57 4.62 35.36
CA SER A 267 -21.72 3.54 34.38
C SER A 267 -21.01 3.92 33.07
N ARG A 268 -20.30 2.96 32.45
CA ARG A 268 -19.71 3.08 31.14
C ARG A 268 -20.71 2.68 30.07
N THR A 269 -21.11 3.63 29.23
CA THR A 269 -21.93 3.34 28.05
C THR A 269 -21.03 3.35 26.82
N TYR A 270 -21.06 2.28 26.04
CA TYR A 270 -20.36 2.17 24.76
C TYR A 270 -21.33 2.61 23.67
N GLY A 271 -20.92 3.61 22.89
CA GLY A 271 -21.66 4.06 21.71
C GLY A 271 -20.81 3.91 20.46
N GLY A 272 -21.44 3.66 19.33
CA GLY A 272 -20.78 3.42 18.04
C GLY A 272 -21.02 2.01 17.52
N ASN A 273 -20.71 1.79 16.25
CA ASN A 273 -20.87 0.48 15.60
C ASN A 273 -19.49 -0.17 15.42
N PRO A 274 -19.32 -1.43 15.82
CA PRO A 274 -18.12 -2.19 15.49
C PRO A 274 -18.00 -2.33 13.96
N ILE A 275 -16.78 -2.50 13.49
CA ILE A 275 -16.51 -2.83 12.10
C ILE A 275 -16.52 -4.36 12.01
N GLU A 276 -17.39 -4.92 11.19
CA GLU A 276 -17.46 -6.35 10.98
C GLU A 276 -16.70 -6.75 9.71
N ILE A 277 -15.81 -7.75 9.86
CA ILE A 277 -15.11 -8.38 8.75
C ILE A 277 -15.51 -9.84 8.71
N THR A 278 -16.19 -10.24 7.65
CA THR A 278 -16.61 -11.62 7.41
C THR A 278 -15.59 -12.36 6.54
N TYR A 279 -15.46 -13.66 6.76
CA TYR A 279 -14.54 -14.53 6.00
C TYR A 279 -15.05 -16.00 6.06
N PRO A 280 -14.59 -16.87 5.14
CA PRO A 280 -14.92 -18.29 5.22
C PRO A 280 -14.50 -18.88 6.56
N ARG A 281 -15.23 -19.93 6.98
CA ARG A 281 -15.02 -20.59 8.27
C ARG A 281 -13.57 -20.98 8.50
N VAL A 282 -13.02 -20.50 9.62
CA VAL A 282 -11.66 -20.79 10.05
C VAL A 282 -11.63 -22.08 10.85
N GLU A 283 -10.85 -23.05 10.37
CA GLU A 283 -10.41 -24.18 11.15
C GLU A 283 -9.17 -23.77 11.96
N GLY A 284 -9.04 -24.18 13.21
CA GLY A 284 -7.89 -23.81 14.03
C GLY A 284 -7.88 -22.34 14.48
N LEU A 285 -9.01 -21.80 14.91
CA LEU A 285 -9.20 -20.39 15.27
C LEU A 285 -8.10 -19.84 16.21
N GLY A 286 -7.61 -20.65 17.16
CA GLY A 286 -6.53 -20.23 18.06
C GLY A 286 -5.23 -19.88 17.32
N ARG A 287 -4.80 -20.70 16.36
CA ARG A 287 -3.62 -20.43 15.53
C ARG A 287 -3.82 -19.21 14.64
N PHE A 288 -5.00 -19.07 14.06
CA PHE A 288 -5.38 -17.91 13.26
C PHE A 288 -5.20 -16.62 14.05
N VAL A 289 -5.76 -16.54 15.26
CA VAL A 289 -5.62 -15.39 16.15
C VAL A 289 -4.15 -15.16 16.53
N ASP A 290 -3.44 -16.19 16.99
CA ASP A 290 -2.04 -16.05 17.39
C ASP A 290 -1.17 -15.51 16.24
N THR A 291 -1.46 -15.90 15.01
CA THR A 291 -0.69 -15.45 13.85
C THR A 291 -0.92 -13.98 13.55
N MET A 292 -2.16 -13.48 13.68
CA MET A 292 -2.47 -12.07 13.44
C MET A 292 -1.87 -11.13 14.50
N PHE A 293 -1.76 -11.59 15.76
CA PHE A 293 -1.39 -10.70 16.87
C PHE A 293 0.05 -10.88 17.39
N ARG A 294 0.96 -11.38 16.53
CA ARG A 294 2.39 -11.61 16.86
C ARG A 294 3.27 -10.36 16.85
N ALA A 295 2.73 -9.17 16.64
CA ALA A 295 3.50 -7.93 16.48
C ALA A 295 4.40 -7.89 15.23
N THR A 296 4.21 -8.78 14.27
CA THR A 296 5.01 -8.88 13.04
C THR A 296 4.24 -8.44 11.80
N PRO A 297 4.94 -8.04 10.72
CA PRO A 297 4.30 -7.92 9.41
C PRO A 297 3.61 -9.24 9.01
N PRO A 298 2.52 -9.18 8.24
CA PRO A 298 1.97 -7.97 7.65
C PRO A 298 0.94 -7.26 8.53
N PHE A 299 0.45 -7.89 9.62
CA PHE A 299 -0.66 -7.35 10.41
C PHE A 299 -0.25 -6.22 11.34
N ARG A 300 0.95 -6.28 11.93
CA ARG A 300 1.48 -5.27 12.86
C ARG A 300 0.53 -5.00 14.05
N LEU A 301 -0.13 -6.04 14.51
CA LEU A 301 -1.00 -6.04 15.68
C LEU A 301 -0.33 -6.82 16.80
N TRP A 302 -0.36 -6.28 18.02
CA TRP A 302 0.02 -7.00 19.22
C TRP A 302 -1.19 -7.13 20.13
N GLY A 303 -1.50 -8.34 20.60
CA GLY A 303 -2.66 -8.57 21.45
C GLY A 303 -2.59 -9.88 22.22
N ILE A 304 -3.44 -10.00 23.23
CA ILE A 304 -3.53 -11.20 24.05
C ILE A 304 -4.91 -11.82 23.83
N ARG A 305 -4.95 -13.04 23.32
CA ARG A 305 -6.20 -13.76 23.13
C ARG A 305 -6.77 -14.24 24.46
N ILE A 306 -8.07 -14.01 24.66
CA ILE A 306 -8.84 -14.48 25.80
C ILE A 306 -9.97 -15.34 25.24
N LYS A 307 -9.93 -16.65 25.51
CA LYS A 307 -10.98 -17.58 25.08
C LYS A 307 -12.26 -17.30 25.90
N ARG A 308 -13.40 -17.23 25.23
CA ARG A 308 -14.71 -17.08 25.83
C ARG A 308 -15.50 -18.39 25.78
N GLU A 309 -16.47 -18.54 26.68
CA GLU A 309 -17.28 -19.76 26.81
C GLU A 309 -18.04 -20.10 25.51
N ASP A 310 -18.50 -19.10 24.79
CA ASP A 310 -19.24 -19.26 23.53
C ASP A 310 -18.35 -19.65 22.32
N GLY A 311 -17.07 -20.03 22.54
CA GLY A 311 -16.18 -20.52 21.50
C GLY A 311 -15.55 -19.46 20.61
N TYR A 312 -15.62 -18.18 20.97
CA TYR A 312 -14.93 -17.08 20.32
C TYR A 312 -13.74 -16.57 21.14
N TYR A 313 -12.90 -15.72 20.55
CA TYR A 313 -11.81 -15.02 21.24
C TYR A 313 -12.10 -13.53 21.35
N SER A 314 -11.92 -12.99 22.55
CA SER A 314 -11.78 -11.55 22.78
C SER A 314 -10.29 -11.22 22.80
N VAL A 315 -9.85 -10.21 22.03
CA VAL A 315 -8.44 -9.84 21.92
C VAL A 315 -8.27 -8.34 22.11
N PRO A 316 -7.96 -7.89 23.33
CA PRO A 316 -7.44 -6.55 23.53
C PRO A 316 -6.06 -6.45 22.86
N ALA A 317 -5.90 -5.45 21.99
CA ALA A 317 -4.72 -5.33 21.16
C ALA A 317 -4.25 -3.87 21.02
N VAL A 318 -3.07 -3.71 20.47
CA VAL A 318 -2.49 -2.43 20.08
C VAL A 318 -2.08 -2.50 18.62
N ASP A 319 -2.46 -1.48 17.85
CA ASP A 319 -1.94 -1.25 16.51
C ASP A 319 -0.54 -0.64 16.59
N LEU A 320 0.45 -1.33 16.06
CA LEU A 320 1.85 -0.91 16.13
C LEU A 320 2.21 0.23 15.16
N HIS A 321 1.29 0.61 14.26
CA HIS A 321 1.47 1.79 13.41
C HIS A 321 1.27 3.08 14.22
N GLY A 322 0.08 3.23 14.83
CA GLY A 322 -0.28 4.44 15.59
C GLY A 322 -0.08 4.33 17.10
N GLY A 323 0.16 3.13 17.64
CA GLY A 323 0.19 2.87 19.07
C GLY A 323 -1.21 2.91 19.70
N SER A 324 -2.28 2.87 18.89
CA SER A 324 -3.65 3.01 19.36
C SER A 324 -4.21 1.68 19.85
N PRO A 325 -4.93 1.67 21.00
CA PRO A 325 -5.62 0.47 21.47
C PRO A 325 -6.80 0.15 20.56
N ILE A 326 -7.00 -1.13 20.31
CA ILE A 326 -8.04 -1.71 19.47
C ILE A 326 -8.49 -3.03 20.06
N ASP A 327 -9.79 -3.29 20.10
CA ASP A 327 -10.33 -4.52 20.66
C ASP A 327 -10.99 -5.37 19.57
N PHE A 328 -10.90 -6.69 19.71
CA PHE A 328 -11.46 -7.63 18.76
C PHE A 328 -12.33 -8.67 19.45
N GLU A 329 -13.42 -9.05 18.79
CA GLU A 329 -14.16 -10.28 19.01
C GLU A 329 -14.03 -11.12 17.76
N ILE A 330 -13.48 -12.34 17.86
CA ILE A 330 -13.12 -13.17 16.71
C ILE A 330 -13.79 -14.53 16.82
N THR A 331 -14.65 -14.82 15.86
CA THR A 331 -15.35 -16.09 15.69
C THR A 331 -14.75 -16.87 14.52
N PRO A 332 -15.16 -18.10 14.27
CA PRO A 332 -14.72 -18.83 13.08
C PRO A 332 -15.13 -18.19 11.74
N GLU A 333 -16.11 -17.31 11.67
CA GLU A 333 -16.71 -16.83 10.41
C GLU A 333 -16.67 -15.32 10.26
N PHE A 334 -16.43 -14.58 11.35
CA PHE A 334 -16.29 -13.13 11.31
C PHE A 334 -15.47 -12.62 12.50
N MET A 335 -15.00 -11.39 12.36
CA MET A 335 -14.47 -10.62 13.48
C MET A 335 -15.17 -9.26 13.59
N ARG A 336 -15.38 -8.81 14.81
CA ARG A 336 -15.78 -7.44 15.12
C ARG A 336 -14.60 -6.67 15.67
N VAL A 337 -14.36 -5.52 15.08
CA VAL A 337 -13.25 -4.64 15.44
C VAL A 337 -13.79 -3.36 16.06
N TYR A 338 -13.32 -3.07 17.26
CA TYR A 338 -13.73 -1.92 18.05
C TYR A 338 -12.58 -0.90 18.08
N THR A 339 -12.64 0.09 17.20
CA THR A 339 -11.66 1.17 17.16
C THR A 339 -12.04 2.26 18.16
N ARG A 340 -11.06 2.83 18.87
CA ARG A 340 -11.27 3.92 19.82
C ARG A 340 -11.04 5.28 19.15
N LYS A 341 -11.48 6.35 19.83
CA LYS A 341 -11.20 7.72 19.39
C LYS A 341 -9.68 7.91 19.24
N GLY A 342 -9.24 8.36 18.06
CA GLY A 342 -7.83 8.48 17.71
C GLY A 342 -7.21 7.23 17.05
N GLY A 343 -7.95 6.13 16.96
CA GLY A 343 -7.54 4.97 16.17
C GLY A 343 -7.47 5.29 14.67
N CYS A 344 -6.57 4.65 13.97
CA CYS A 344 -6.34 4.82 12.55
C CYS A 344 -7.23 3.89 11.72
N GLY A 345 -7.98 4.46 10.77
CA GLY A 345 -8.81 3.66 9.85
C GLY A 345 -7.97 2.78 8.90
N ASN A 346 -6.73 3.17 8.62
CA ASN A 346 -5.79 2.38 7.84
C ASN A 346 -5.53 0.98 8.44
N THR A 347 -5.59 0.85 9.77
CA THR A 347 -5.46 -0.44 10.45
C THR A 347 -6.48 -1.46 9.95
N ILE A 348 -7.72 -1.02 9.68
CA ILE A 348 -8.79 -1.88 9.17
C ILE A 348 -8.52 -2.27 7.71
N LEU A 349 -8.10 -1.31 6.90
CA LEU A 349 -7.76 -1.58 5.49
C LEU A 349 -6.56 -2.51 5.37
N ARG A 350 -5.52 -2.31 6.20
CA ARG A 350 -4.39 -3.24 6.32
C ARG A 350 -4.84 -4.64 6.71
N LEU A 351 -5.71 -4.73 7.73
CA LEU A 351 -6.24 -6.01 8.19
C LEU A 351 -7.02 -6.72 7.08
N LEU A 352 -7.96 -6.03 6.43
CA LEU A 352 -8.76 -6.59 5.33
C LEU A 352 -7.89 -7.03 4.17
N THR A 353 -6.98 -6.18 3.69
CA THR A 353 -6.08 -6.50 2.58
C THR A 353 -5.24 -7.73 2.88
N ASN A 354 -4.69 -7.82 4.10
CA ASN A 354 -3.86 -8.96 4.48
C ASN A 354 -4.67 -10.24 4.76
N LEU A 355 -5.91 -10.14 5.23
CA LEU A 355 -6.82 -11.29 5.27
C LEU A 355 -7.12 -11.82 3.87
N GLN A 356 -7.34 -10.92 2.90
CA GLN A 356 -7.57 -11.31 1.50
C GLN A 356 -6.36 -12.01 0.90
N VAL A 357 -5.14 -11.55 1.18
CA VAL A 357 -3.91 -12.15 0.68
C VAL A 357 -3.58 -13.46 1.38
N HIS A 358 -3.67 -13.50 2.71
CA HIS A 358 -3.09 -14.59 3.51
C HIS A 358 -4.10 -15.62 4.01
N TYR A 359 -5.40 -15.35 3.87
CA TYR A 359 -6.44 -16.28 4.28
C TYR A 359 -7.43 -16.56 3.14
N SER A 360 -8.23 -15.57 2.75
CA SER A 360 -9.22 -15.75 1.69
C SER A 360 -9.55 -14.43 1.00
N ALA A 361 -9.47 -14.44 -0.32
CA ALA A 361 -9.84 -13.30 -1.16
C ALA A 361 -11.32 -12.88 -0.98
N SER A 362 -12.17 -13.77 -0.47
CA SER A 362 -13.57 -13.48 -0.17
C SER A 362 -13.80 -12.78 1.18
N ALA A 363 -12.74 -12.47 1.95
CA ALA A 363 -12.89 -11.65 3.14
C ALA A 363 -13.46 -10.27 2.78
N ARG A 364 -14.48 -9.83 3.50
CA ARG A 364 -15.22 -8.59 3.25
C ARG A 364 -15.39 -7.79 4.52
N CYS A 365 -15.44 -6.48 4.38
CA CYS A 365 -15.68 -5.55 5.47
C CYS A 365 -16.98 -4.79 5.19
N GLU A 366 -17.93 -4.88 6.10
CA GLU A 366 -19.22 -4.19 5.98
C GLU A 366 -19.03 -2.67 5.84
N GLY A 367 -19.63 -2.11 4.77
CA GLY A 367 -19.57 -0.68 4.47
C GLY A 367 -18.24 -0.17 3.91
N LEU A 368 -17.34 -1.08 3.50
CA LEU A 368 -16.22 -0.82 2.62
C LEU A 368 -16.39 -1.50 1.26
N GLU A 369 -17.54 -2.14 1.04
CA GLU A 369 -17.87 -2.73 -0.24
C GLU A 369 -18.15 -1.64 -1.30
N PRO A 370 -17.79 -1.92 -2.59
CA PRO A 370 -17.99 -0.98 -3.68
C PRO A 370 -19.46 -0.70 -3.97
#